data_09ee24c30855f95f44a6faf3bc715408
#
_entry.id   09ee24c30855f95f44a6faf3bc715408
#
_cell.length_a   1.000
_cell.length_b   1.000
_cell.length_c   1.000
_cell.angle_alpha   90.00
_cell.angle_beta   90.00
_cell.angle_gamma   90.00
#
_symmetry.space_group_name_H-M   'P 1'
#
loop_
_entity.id
_entity.type
_entity.pdbx_description
1 polymer ?
#
loop_
_entity_poly.entity_id
_entity_poly.type
_entity_poly.pdbx_seq_one_letter_code
_entity_poly.pdbx_strand_id
1 'polypeptide(L)'
;MGKKIIAWDLGTGGNKASLYDAEGHCLASDFHSYNTTYPNHGWHEQKPSDWWNAVVESTQRLMQKTGVDKDDIVACGISGHSLGAVPIGKNGELLRQSTPIWSDGRAEKQSAEFFSHYDETRWYNLTGNGFTAAFYTAFKIMWYRDNEPEMYRQIDKVIGTKDYINYLLTGRLCTDPSYASGCGVWDLRRWCYSDELIEAMQLPREIFPEVVPSTQVIGTIKPEIAQKLGLGSNVAVVAGGVDNSCMALGAKAYKNGRVYNSLGSSSWIAVSSDEPLLESKVRPYVFAHVVPGQFASALCVTAGGTAFRWFRDQLGREFLDEAKAKGVDEYDLMTAEAAKSPIGANRLIFNPSLGGGMPMNKSYNLRGGYVGLDLIHT
;
A
#
# COMPACT_ATOMS: atom_id res chain seq x y z
N MET A 1 -34.07 7.87 4.61
CA MET A 1 -32.98 7.04 4.10
C MET A 1 -31.73 7.28 4.98
N GLY A 2 -30.92 6.26 5.21
CA GLY A 2 -29.83 6.37 6.19
C GLY A 2 -28.58 6.96 5.57
N LYS A 3 -27.73 7.61 6.40
CA LYS A 3 -26.43 8.15 6.00
C LYS A 3 -25.55 7.07 5.39
N LYS A 4 -24.82 7.41 4.34
CA LYS A 4 -23.91 6.50 3.61
C LYS A 4 -22.52 7.10 3.48
N ILE A 5 -21.55 6.24 3.26
CA ILE A 5 -20.14 6.59 3.15
C ILE A 5 -19.59 5.97 1.86
N ILE A 6 -18.76 6.72 1.15
CA ILE A 6 -17.96 6.19 0.05
C ILE A 6 -16.53 5.97 0.54
N ALA A 7 -16.00 4.77 0.30
CA ALA A 7 -14.61 4.45 0.51
C ALA A 7 -13.93 4.15 -0.83
N TRP A 8 -12.76 4.76 -1.05
CA TRP A 8 -11.89 4.45 -2.19
C TRP A 8 -10.69 3.64 -1.72
N ASP A 9 -10.35 2.62 -2.50
CA ASP A 9 -9.13 1.84 -2.35
C ASP A 9 -8.27 2.03 -3.60
N LEU A 10 -7.30 2.92 -3.49
CA LEU A 10 -6.39 3.30 -4.57
C LEU A 10 -5.18 2.35 -4.56
N GLY A 11 -5.39 1.16 -5.12
CA GLY A 11 -4.37 0.11 -5.20
C GLY A 11 -3.43 0.28 -6.39
N THR A 12 -2.47 -0.61 -6.55
CA THR A 12 -1.49 -0.54 -7.66
C THR A 12 -2.13 -0.78 -9.04
N GLY A 13 -3.18 -1.60 -9.12
CA GLY A 13 -3.83 -1.96 -10.39
C GLY A 13 -5.08 -1.16 -10.73
N GLY A 14 -5.56 -0.30 -9.85
CA GLY A 14 -6.81 0.45 -10.06
C GLY A 14 -7.41 0.97 -8.77
N ASN A 15 -8.49 1.73 -8.91
CA ASN A 15 -9.30 2.24 -7.80
C ASN A 15 -10.59 1.43 -7.65
N LYS A 16 -10.88 1.00 -6.42
CA LYS A 16 -12.18 0.42 -6.07
C LYS A 16 -12.97 1.41 -5.22
N ALA A 17 -14.09 1.90 -5.75
CA ALA A 17 -15.05 2.68 -5.01
C ALA A 17 -16.09 1.76 -4.38
N SER A 18 -16.38 1.91 -3.10
CA SER A 18 -17.33 1.09 -2.36
C SER A 18 -18.28 1.98 -1.56
N LEU A 19 -19.58 1.64 -1.57
CA LEU A 19 -20.63 2.31 -0.83
C LEU A 19 -20.98 1.50 0.41
N TYR A 20 -20.99 2.17 1.55
CA TYR A 20 -21.32 1.57 2.86
C TYR A 20 -22.52 2.27 3.49
N ASP A 21 -23.31 1.51 4.26
CA ASP A 21 -24.28 2.08 5.20
C ASP A 21 -23.59 2.56 6.50
N ALA A 22 -24.38 3.13 7.41
CA ALA A 22 -23.88 3.60 8.70
C ALA A 22 -23.45 2.45 9.65
N GLU A 23 -23.90 1.25 9.41
CA GLU A 23 -23.59 0.02 10.13
C GLU A 23 -22.32 -0.65 9.63
N GLY A 24 -21.77 -0.18 8.48
CA GLY A 24 -20.54 -0.68 7.87
C GLY A 24 -20.73 -1.82 6.89
N HIS A 25 -21.96 -2.11 6.45
CA HIS A 25 -22.21 -3.09 5.40
C HIS A 25 -21.88 -2.49 4.03
N CYS A 26 -21.13 -3.22 3.23
CA CYS A 26 -20.86 -2.86 1.84
C CYS A 26 -22.10 -3.12 0.99
N LEU A 27 -22.72 -2.05 0.47
CA LEU A 27 -23.91 -2.11 -0.35
C LEU A 27 -23.61 -2.39 -1.82
N ALA A 28 -22.51 -1.83 -2.32
CA ALA A 28 -22.05 -2.02 -3.69
C ALA A 28 -20.59 -1.60 -3.82
N SER A 29 -19.95 -2.06 -4.88
CA SER A 29 -18.63 -1.58 -5.30
C SER A 29 -18.51 -1.52 -6.82
N ASP A 30 -17.56 -0.68 -7.29
CA ASP A 30 -17.16 -0.57 -8.69
C ASP A 30 -15.64 -0.41 -8.77
N PHE A 31 -15.03 -0.94 -9.83
CA PHE A 31 -13.57 -0.93 -10.01
C PHE A 31 -13.19 -0.32 -11.35
N HIS A 32 -12.20 0.57 -11.33
CA HIS A 32 -11.58 1.12 -12.53
C HIS A 32 -10.07 0.91 -12.50
N SER A 33 -9.54 0.21 -13.51
CA SER A 33 -8.12 -0.09 -13.65
C SER A 33 -7.32 1.07 -14.24
N TYR A 34 -6.03 1.13 -13.93
CA TYR A 34 -5.02 1.96 -14.58
C TYR A 34 -3.70 1.23 -14.71
N ASN A 35 -2.81 1.76 -15.53
CA ASN A 35 -1.57 1.09 -15.88
C ASN A 35 -0.38 1.63 -15.07
N THR A 36 0.58 0.73 -14.81
CA THR A 36 1.94 1.08 -14.40
C THR A 36 2.84 1.05 -15.63
N THR A 37 3.68 2.06 -15.79
CA THR A 37 4.71 2.14 -16.83
C THR A 37 6.08 1.82 -16.24
N TYR A 38 6.95 1.25 -17.08
CA TYR A 38 8.29 0.81 -16.72
C TYR A 38 9.32 1.46 -17.65
N PRO A 39 9.58 2.78 -17.49
CA PRO A 39 10.40 3.53 -18.47
C PRO A 39 11.87 3.09 -18.49
N ASN A 40 12.39 2.59 -17.37
CA ASN A 40 13.73 2.03 -17.24
C ASN A 40 13.72 0.81 -16.31
N HIS A 41 14.83 0.08 -16.26
CA HIS A 41 14.98 -1.03 -15.32
C HIS A 41 14.81 -0.55 -13.88
N GLY A 42 13.92 -1.20 -13.13
CA GLY A 42 13.61 -0.85 -11.74
C GLY A 42 12.77 0.43 -11.56
N TRP A 43 12.36 1.10 -12.63
CA TRP A 43 11.49 2.27 -12.57
C TRP A 43 10.03 1.89 -12.76
N HIS A 44 9.21 2.23 -11.80
CA HIS A 44 7.78 1.93 -11.81
C HIS A 44 7.00 3.22 -11.58
N GLU A 45 6.35 3.71 -12.63
CA GLU A 45 5.64 4.98 -12.61
C GLU A 45 4.16 4.85 -12.93
N GLN A 46 3.36 5.73 -12.34
CA GLN A 46 1.96 5.93 -12.67
C GLN A 46 1.65 7.41 -12.85
N LYS A 47 0.59 7.70 -13.62
CA LYS A 47 0.13 9.07 -13.83
C LYS A 47 -0.89 9.43 -12.76
N PRO A 48 -0.69 10.49 -11.97
CA PRO A 48 -1.68 10.97 -11.00
C PRO A 48 -3.03 11.32 -11.63
N SER A 49 -3.04 11.72 -12.92
CA SER A 49 -4.28 11.92 -13.70
C SER A 49 -5.10 10.63 -13.84
N ASP A 50 -4.45 9.47 -13.97
CA ASP A 50 -5.16 8.20 -14.14
C ASP A 50 -5.80 7.77 -12.82
N TRP A 51 -5.14 8.03 -11.67
CA TRP A 51 -5.73 7.82 -10.35
C TRP A 51 -6.99 8.63 -10.16
N TRP A 52 -6.90 9.93 -10.52
CA TRP A 52 -8.05 10.83 -10.45
C TRP A 52 -9.20 10.38 -11.35
N ASN A 53 -8.91 10.03 -12.59
CA ASN A 53 -9.91 9.52 -13.53
C ASN A 53 -10.57 8.24 -13.01
N ALA A 54 -9.78 7.33 -12.42
CA ALA A 54 -10.31 6.10 -11.84
C ALA A 54 -11.23 6.36 -10.64
N VAL A 55 -10.90 7.34 -9.79
CA VAL A 55 -11.78 7.76 -8.68
C VAL A 55 -13.09 8.33 -9.23
N VAL A 56 -13.01 9.21 -10.23
CA VAL A 56 -14.20 9.82 -10.85
C VAL A 56 -15.11 8.76 -11.48
N GLU A 57 -14.55 7.93 -12.35
CA GLU A 57 -15.33 6.98 -13.13
C GLU A 57 -15.94 5.87 -12.27
N SER A 58 -15.17 5.29 -11.34
CA SER A 58 -15.69 4.26 -10.44
C SER A 58 -16.78 4.84 -9.52
N THR A 59 -16.65 6.10 -9.07
CA THR A 59 -17.67 6.75 -8.25
C THR A 59 -18.95 7.01 -9.05
N GLN A 60 -18.84 7.56 -10.26
CA GLN A 60 -20.01 7.80 -11.11
C GLN A 60 -20.77 6.49 -11.42
N ARG A 61 -20.05 5.42 -11.79
CA ARG A 61 -20.70 4.12 -12.04
C ARG A 61 -21.33 3.53 -10.77
N LEU A 62 -20.67 3.70 -9.61
CA LEU A 62 -21.20 3.26 -8.33
C LEU A 62 -22.52 3.98 -8.00
N MET A 63 -22.56 5.31 -8.18
CA MET A 63 -23.77 6.12 -7.96
C MET A 63 -24.91 5.72 -8.92
N GLN A 64 -24.61 5.54 -10.20
CA GLN A 64 -25.57 5.08 -11.21
C GLN A 64 -26.11 3.66 -10.89
N LYS A 65 -25.22 2.73 -10.55
CA LYS A 65 -25.56 1.35 -10.24
C LYS A 65 -26.47 1.22 -9.02
N THR A 66 -26.27 2.07 -8.02
CA THR A 66 -26.99 1.98 -6.75
C THR A 66 -28.27 2.85 -6.74
N GLY A 67 -28.33 3.89 -7.57
CA GLY A 67 -29.41 4.88 -7.54
C GLY A 67 -29.52 5.60 -6.20
N VAL A 68 -28.46 5.61 -5.39
CA VAL A 68 -28.45 6.27 -4.08
C VAL A 68 -28.59 7.77 -4.25
N ASP A 69 -29.35 8.41 -3.37
CA ASP A 69 -29.45 9.87 -3.35
C ASP A 69 -28.08 10.44 -2.97
N LYS A 70 -27.57 11.38 -3.78
CA LYS A 70 -26.29 12.05 -3.56
C LYS A 70 -26.22 12.74 -2.19
N ASP A 71 -27.35 13.21 -1.66
CA ASP A 71 -27.44 13.90 -0.39
C ASP A 71 -27.45 12.94 0.82
N ASP A 72 -27.63 11.65 0.59
CA ASP A 72 -27.42 10.59 1.61
C ASP A 72 -25.91 10.33 1.87
N ILE A 73 -25.02 10.71 0.93
CA ILE A 73 -23.56 10.55 1.09
C ILE A 73 -23.04 11.67 2.00
N VAL A 74 -22.61 11.31 3.20
CA VAL A 74 -22.19 12.28 4.22
C VAL A 74 -20.68 12.39 4.40
N ALA A 75 -19.94 11.34 4.02
CA ALA A 75 -18.48 11.30 4.16
C ALA A 75 -17.84 10.39 3.12
N CYS A 76 -16.57 10.64 2.89
CA CYS A 76 -15.71 9.74 2.13
C CYS A 76 -14.33 9.61 2.79
N GLY A 77 -13.69 8.47 2.51
CA GLY A 77 -12.33 8.18 2.95
C GLY A 77 -11.57 7.39 1.89
N ILE A 78 -10.25 7.44 1.96
CA ILE A 78 -9.39 6.80 0.98
C ILE A 78 -8.31 5.94 1.66
N SER A 79 -8.16 4.73 1.15
CA SER A 79 -7.00 3.87 1.32
C SER A 79 -6.13 3.99 0.07
N GLY A 80 -4.81 3.99 0.19
CA GLY A 80 -3.95 4.05 -0.99
C GLY A 80 -2.56 3.47 -0.74
N HIS A 81 -1.87 3.10 -1.82
CA HIS A 81 -0.53 2.55 -1.70
C HIS A 81 0.47 3.57 -1.12
N SER A 82 1.41 3.05 -0.34
CA SER A 82 2.45 3.82 0.36
C SER A 82 3.64 4.20 -0.55
N LEU A 83 4.64 4.84 0.01
CA LEU A 83 6.00 5.02 -0.54
C LEU A 83 6.09 5.79 -1.90
N GLY A 84 4.99 6.29 -2.44
CA GLY A 84 4.99 7.11 -3.64
C GLY A 84 5.64 8.48 -3.40
N ALA A 85 5.94 9.22 -4.46
CA ALA A 85 6.52 10.55 -4.35
C ALA A 85 5.88 11.49 -5.40
N VAL A 86 4.81 12.16 -5.02
CA VAL A 86 4.05 13.09 -5.89
C VAL A 86 4.50 14.52 -5.59
N PRO A 87 5.28 15.17 -6.47
CA PRO A 87 5.78 16.52 -6.25
C PRO A 87 4.72 17.56 -6.62
N ILE A 88 4.37 18.40 -5.66
CA ILE A 88 3.44 19.52 -5.80
C ILE A 88 4.22 20.83 -5.73
N GLY A 89 3.97 21.71 -6.67
CA GLY A 89 4.60 23.02 -6.75
C GLY A 89 3.96 24.05 -5.81
N LYS A 90 4.62 25.22 -5.71
CA LYS A 90 4.24 26.32 -4.78
C LYS A 90 2.85 26.92 -5.08
N ASN A 91 2.32 26.75 -6.28
CA ASN A 91 0.98 27.17 -6.64
C ASN A 91 -0.02 26.02 -6.61
N GLY A 92 0.37 24.86 -6.08
CA GLY A 92 -0.47 23.66 -5.99
C GLY A 92 -0.51 22.83 -7.28
N GLU A 93 0.31 23.13 -8.26
CA GLU A 93 0.41 22.40 -9.53
C GLU A 93 1.16 21.08 -9.37
N LEU A 94 0.74 20.07 -10.12
CA LEU A 94 1.45 18.80 -10.24
C LEU A 94 2.68 19.01 -11.14
N LEU A 95 3.89 18.81 -10.58
CA LEU A 95 5.15 19.07 -11.30
C LEU A 95 5.60 17.94 -12.22
N ARG A 96 5.07 16.72 -12.05
CA ARG A 96 5.38 15.57 -12.92
C ARG A 96 4.11 14.91 -13.42
N GLN A 97 4.06 14.65 -14.72
CA GLN A 97 2.93 13.90 -15.33
C GLN A 97 2.88 12.43 -14.90
N SER A 98 4.03 11.86 -14.56
CA SER A 98 4.17 10.48 -14.09
C SER A 98 5.10 10.45 -12.88
N THR A 99 4.73 9.70 -11.85
CA THR A 99 5.45 9.70 -10.57
C THR A 99 5.82 8.29 -10.13
N PRO A 100 6.96 8.11 -9.45
CA PRO A 100 7.35 6.81 -8.94
C PRO A 100 6.40 6.34 -7.84
N ILE A 101 6.01 5.07 -7.94
CA ILE A 101 5.14 4.39 -6.96
C ILE A 101 5.98 3.58 -5.95
N TRP A 102 5.32 2.84 -5.07
CA TRP A 102 5.93 2.10 -3.97
C TRP A 102 7.06 1.14 -4.38
N SER A 103 6.92 0.47 -5.52
CA SER A 103 7.87 -0.53 -6.04
C SER A 103 8.97 0.05 -6.93
N ASP A 104 9.06 1.37 -7.05
CA ASP A 104 10.09 2.05 -7.84
C ASP A 104 11.42 2.11 -7.08
N GLY A 105 12.46 1.53 -7.66
CA GLY A 105 13.79 1.40 -7.06
C GLY A 105 14.83 2.37 -7.62
N ARG A 106 14.43 3.42 -8.39
CA ARG A 106 15.38 4.33 -9.05
C ARG A 106 16.42 4.98 -8.15
N ALA A 107 16.14 5.08 -6.84
CA ALA A 107 16.98 5.78 -5.88
C ALA A 107 18.09 4.90 -5.24
N GLU A 108 18.51 3.80 -5.90
CA GLU A 108 19.56 2.91 -5.38
C GLU A 108 20.88 3.67 -5.11
N LYS A 109 21.28 4.57 -6.04
CA LYS A 109 22.50 5.38 -5.87
C LYS A 109 22.41 6.28 -4.64
N GLN A 110 21.27 6.97 -4.46
CA GLN A 110 21.04 7.87 -3.34
C GLN A 110 21.03 7.12 -2.01
N SER A 111 20.43 5.94 -1.96
CA SER A 111 20.42 5.12 -0.75
C SER A 111 21.81 4.58 -0.41
N ALA A 112 22.58 4.13 -1.40
CA ALA A 112 23.96 3.68 -1.19
C ALA A 112 24.87 4.82 -0.71
N GLU A 113 24.73 6.02 -1.28
CA GLU A 113 25.46 7.22 -0.86
C GLU A 113 25.11 7.59 0.59
N PHE A 114 23.83 7.63 0.94
CA PHE A 114 23.38 7.92 2.31
C PHE A 114 23.98 6.94 3.32
N PHE A 115 23.92 5.64 3.07
CA PHE A 115 24.46 4.64 3.99
C PHE A 115 26.00 4.53 3.96
N SER A 116 26.69 5.22 3.08
CA SER A 116 28.15 5.35 3.16
C SER A 116 28.61 6.20 4.35
N HIS A 117 27.72 7.05 4.89
CA HIS A 117 27.99 7.95 6.01
C HIS A 117 26.94 7.92 7.13
N TYR A 118 25.87 7.14 7.00
CA TYR A 118 24.86 6.95 8.03
C TYR A 118 24.64 5.45 8.31
N ASP A 119 24.51 5.08 9.58
CA ASP A 119 24.32 3.69 9.97
C ASP A 119 22.92 3.16 9.58
N GLU A 120 22.86 2.14 8.72
CA GLU A 120 21.62 1.56 8.23
C GLU A 120 20.79 0.92 9.35
N THR A 121 21.43 0.36 10.37
CA THR A 121 20.73 -0.25 11.50
C THR A 121 20.09 0.83 12.38
N ARG A 122 20.77 1.96 12.57
CA ARG A 122 20.20 3.12 13.26
C ARG A 122 19.00 3.67 12.50
N TRP A 123 19.12 3.84 11.18
CA TRP A 123 18.00 4.28 10.34
C TRP A 123 16.79 3.33 10.48
N TYR A 124 17.01 2.02 10.37
CA TYR A 124 15.96 1.03 10.55
C TYR A 124 15.31 1.09 11.94
N ASN A 125 16.11 1.22 13.00
CA ASN A 125 15.61 1.29 14.37
C ASN A 125 14.78 2.56 14.67
N LEU A 126 15.04 3.65 13.93
CA LEU A 126 14.23 4.86 13.99
C LEU A 126 12.94 4.72 13.18
N THR A 127 13.03 4.21 11.97
CA THR A 127 11.95 4.27 10.98
C THR A 127 11.11 3.00 10.87
N GLY A 128 11.65 1.83 11.24
CA GLY A 128 11.01 0.53 10.98
C GLY A 128 10.89 0.16 9.50
N ASN A 129 11.59 0.88 8.64
CA ASN A 129 11.51 0.73 7.18
C ASN A 129 12.36 -0.48 6.73
N GLY A 130 11.76 -1.67 6.67
CA GLY A 130 12.44 -2.94 6.42
C GLY A 130 12.64 -3.30 4.94
N PHE A 131 12.04 -2.57 3.99
CA PHE A 131 12.28 -2.74 2.54
C PHE A 131 13.65 -2.20 2.13
N THR A 132 14.06 -2.50 0.89
CA THR A 132 15.16 -1.83 0.22
C THR A 132 14.96 -0.31 0.28
N ALA A 133 15.95 0.41 0.80
CA ALA A 133 15.83 1.83 1.11
C ALA A 133 15.44 2.70 -0.09
N ALA A 134 15.90 2.34 -1.29
CA ALA A 134 15.54 3.03 -2.53
C ALA A 134 14.02 3.16 -2.80
N PHE A 135 13.19 2.31 -2.17
CA PHE A 135 11.74 2.34 -2.35
C PHE A 135 11.06 3.45 -1.55
N TYR A 136 11.69 3.98 -0.50
CA TYR A 136 11.09 4.97 0.39
C TYR A 136 11.11 6.38 -0.19
N THR A 137 10.09 7.15 0.12
CA THR A 137 9.81 8.47 -0.47
C THR A 137 10.99 9.42 -0.36
N ALA A 138 11.69 9.49 0.79
CA ALA A 138 12.81 10.41 0.99
C ALA A 138 13.96 10.16 0.01
N PHE A 139 14.28 8.89 -0.30
CA PHE A 139 15.32 8.58 -1.29
C PHE A 139 14.89 8.96 -2.71
N LYS A 140 13.60 8.85 -3.03
CA LYS A 140 13.06 9.36 -4.32
C LYS A 140 13.11 10.88 -4.40
N ILE A 141 12.95 11.58 -3.27
CA ILE A 141 13.14 13.04 -3.19
C ILE A 141 14.62 13.39 -3.43
N MET A 142 15.57 12.64 -2.84
CA MET A 142 17.01 12.80 -3.14
C MET A 142 17.27 12.55 -4.64
N TRP A 143 16.64 11.55 -5.24
CA TRP A 143 16.76 11.31 -6.67
C TRP A 143 16.23 12.50 -7.49
N TYR A 144 15.11 13.13 -7.13
CA TYR A 144 14.62 14.36 -7.77
C TYR A 144 15.65 15.49 -7.67
N ARG A 145 16.21 15.70 -6.47
CA ARG A 145 17.25 16.71 -6.25
C ARG A 145 18.42 16.54 -7.21
N ASP A 146 18.89 15.32 -7.38
CA ASP A 146 20.12 15.01 -8.10
C ASP A 146 19.92 14.91 -9.63
N ASN A 147 18.74 14.46 -10.08
CA ASN A 147 18.48 14.17 -11.51
C ASN A 147 17.49 15.13 -12.18
N GLU A 148 16.67 15.84 -11.41
CA GLU A 148 15.68 16.80 -11.91
C GLU A 148 15.75 18.12 -11.11
N PRO A 149 16.93 18.77 -11.00
CA PRO A 149 17.14 19.90 -10.10
C PRO A 149 16.26 21.12 -10.41
N GLU A 150 15.90 21.32 -11.67
CA GLU A 150 14.99 22.42 -12.06
C GLU A 150 13.58 22.20 -11.52
N MET A 151 13.06 21.00 -11.62
CA MET A 151 11.76 20.61 -11.06
C MET A 151 11.83 20.62 -9.52
N TYR A 152 12.91 20.05 -8.95
CA TYR A 152 13.10 19.97 -7.50
C TYR A 152 13.02 21.34 -6.81
N ARG A 153 13.61 22.39 -7.40
CA ARG A 153 13.55 23.77 -6.86
C ARG A 153 12.13 24.36 -6.82
N GLN A 154 11.21 23.82 -7.61
CA GLN A 154 9.83 24.27 -7.65
C GLN A 154 8.92 23.53 -6.65
N ILE A 155 9.41 22.43 -6.04
CA ILE A 155 8.61 21.64 -5.11
C ILE A 155 8.30 22.47 -3.86
N ASP A 156 7.02 22.51 -3.50
CA ASP A 156 6.55 22.93 -2.16
C ASP A 156 6.43 21.71 -1.26
N LYS A 157 5.70 20.67 -1.71
CA LYS A 157 5.47 19.43 -0.95
C LYS A 157 5.65 18.19 -1.83
N VAL A 158 6.13 17.11 -1.21
CA VAL A 158 6.00 15.77 -1.77
C VAL A 158 4.99 14.99 -0.94
N ILE A 159 3.92 14.53 -1.58
CA ILE A 159 2.80 13.85 -0.94
C ILE A 159 2.61 12.44 -1.48
N GLY A 160 1.76 11.66 -0.81
CA GLY A 160 1.38 10.31 -1.24
C GLY A 160 0.29 10.29 -2.30
N THR A 161 0.07 9.10 -2.85
CA THR A 161 -0.97 8.83 -3.86
C THR A 161 -2.37 9.21 -3.37
N LYS A 162 -2.74 8.71 -2.18
CA LYS A 162 -4.01 9.03 -1.54
C LYS A 162 -4.13 10.51 -1.18
N ASP A 163 -3.01 11.11 -0.76
CA ASP A 163 -2.95 12.52 -0.38
C ASP A 163 -3.17 13.43 -1.57
N TYR A 164 -2.73 13.02 -2.77
CA TYR A 164 -3.02 13.74 -4.00
C TYR A 164 -4.53 13.75 -4.32
N ILE A 165 -5.23 12.64 -4.13
CA ILE A 165 -6.69 12.60 -4.28
C ILE A 165 -7.36 13.49 -3.23
N ASN A 166 -6.96 13.41 -1.97
CA ASN A 166 -7.43 14.27 -0.89
C ASN A 166 -7.22 15.77 -1.20
N TYR A 167 -6.05 16.10 -1.75
CA TYR A 167 -5.74 17.47 -2.19
C TYR A 167 -6.68 17.94 -3.32
N LEU A 168 -6.94 17.11 -4.32
CA LEU A 168 -7.89 17.45 -5.38
C LEU A 168 -9.31 17.67 -4.84
N LEU A 169 -9.73 16.81 -3.89
CA LEU A 169 -11.06 16.89 -3.27
C LEU A 169 -11.23 18.16 -2.44
N THR A 170 -10.24 18.54 -1.63
CA THR A 170 -10.37 19.55 -0.56
C THR A 170 -9.52 20.80 -0.74
N GLY A 171 -8.41 20.70 -1.47
CA GLY A 171 -7.37 21.73 -1.56
C GLY A 171 -6.34 21.69 -0.41
N ARG A 172 -6.46 20.77 0.56
CA ARG A 172 -5.53 20.67 1.70
C ARG A 172 -4.37 19.71 1.40
N LEU A 173 -3.14 20.22 1.58
CA LEU A 173 -1.91 19.44 1.47
C LEU A 173 -1.51 18.88 2.85
N CYS A 174 -1.91 17.67 3.14
CA CYS A 174 -1.56 16.95 4.37
C CYS A 174 -1.45 15.46 4.11
N THR A 175 -0.89 14.74 5.06
CA THR A 175 -0.83 13.28 5.08
C THR A 175 -1.22 12.75 6.46
N ASP A 176 -1.20 11.42 6.65
CA ASP A 176 -1.46 10.77 7.93
C ASP A 176 -0.24 9.98 8.43
N PRO A 177 -0.21 9.56 9.71
CA PRO A 177 0.94 8.83 10.26
C PRO A 177 1.27 7.54 9.52
N SER A 178 0.27 6.83 8.98
CA SER A 178 0.51 5.57 8.27
C SER A 178 1.30 5.77 6.98
N TYR A 179 1.05 6.86 6.24
CA TYR A 179 1.88 7.23 5.09
C TYR A 179 3.23 7.82 5.53
N ALA A 180 3.24 8.74 6.49
CA ALA A 180 4.46 9.39 6.96
C ALA A 180 5.49 8.38 7.48
N SER A 181 5.05 7.32 8.17
CA SER A 181 5.94 6.26 8.65
C SER A 181 6.63 5.46 7.52
N GLY A 182 6.05 5.47 6.32
CA GLY A 182 6.64 4.90 5.11
C GLY A 182 7.48 5.87 4.28
N CYS A 183 7.80 7.07 4.77
CA CYS A 183 8.53 8.04 3.95
C CYS A 183 10.07 7.95 4.03
N GLY A 184 10.64 7.20 4.99
CA GLY A 184 12.09 7.04 5.18
C GLY A 184 12.74 8.00 6.17
N VAL A 185 11.99 8.96 6.72
CA VAL A 185 12.47 9.96 7.70
C VAL A 185 11.53 10.14 8.90
N TRP A 186 10.67 9.16 9.17
CA TRP A 186 9.74 9.19 10.30
C TRP A 186 10.34 8.47 11.51
N ASP A 187 10.30 9.11 12.68
CA ASP A 187 10.62 8.46 13.95
C ASP A 187 9.36 7.79 14.51
N LEU A 188 9.32 6.46 14.46
CA LEU A 188 8.18 5.66 14.88
C LEU A 188 7.80 5.88 16.35
N ARG A 189 8.78 6.03 17.25
CA ARG A 189 8.52 6.18 18.67
C ARG A 189 8.06 7.56 19.04
N ARG A 190 8.60 8.59 18.36
CA ARG A 190 8.26 9.99 18.60
C ARG A 190 7.02 10.45 17.81
N TRP A 191 6.54 9.63 16.87
CA TRP A 191 5.40 9.95 16.00
C TRP A 191 5.57 11.31 15.29
N CYS A 192 6.76 11.56 14.78
CA CYS A 192 7.08 12.77 14.04
C CYS A 192 8.17 12.51 13.01
N TYR A 193 8.33 13.43 12.08
CA TYR A 193 9.50 13.42 11.21
C TYR A 193 10.77 13.62 12.04
N SER A 194 11.81 12.88 11.71
CA SER A 194 13.13 12.95 12.35
C SER A 194 13.98 14.04 11.72
N ASP A 195 14.23 15.11 12.47
CA ASP A 195 15.12 16.18 12.00
C ASP A 195 16.53 15.63 11.75
N GLU A 196 17.02 14.68 12.57
CA GLU A 196 18.29 13.99 12.38
C GLU A 196 18.40 13.36 10.98
N LEU A 197 17.34 12.63 10.55
CA LEU A 197 17.36 11.95 9.24
C LEU A 197 17.21 12.94 8.09
N ILE A 198 16.38 13.96 8.26
CA ILE A 198 16.17 15.02 7.25
C ILE A 198 17.46 15.78 7.01
N GLU A 199 18.16 16.18 8.07
CA GLU A 199 19.47 16.84 8.01
C GLU A 199 20.53 15.94 7.36
N ALA A 200 20.60 14.67 7.79
CA ALA A 200 21.56 13.70 7.24
C ALA A 200 21.34 13.43 5.74
N MET A 201 20.08 13.48 5.27
CA MET A 201 19.72 13.37 3.85
C MET A 201 19.85 14.69 3.08
N GLN A 202 20.14 15.80 3.78
CA GLN A 202 20.22 17.15 3.21
C GLN A 202 18.93 17.55 2.48
N LEU A 203 17.79 17.25 3.10
CA LEU A 203 16.48 17.61 2.57
C LEU A 203 15.87 18.79 3.36
N PRO A 204 15.08 19.67 2.71
CA PRO A 204 14.37 20.72 3.44
C PRO A 204 13.20 20.12 4.22
N ARG A 205 13.06 20.51 5.50
CA ARG A 205 11.97 19.99 6.36
C ARG A 205 10.58 20.28 5.80
N GLU A 206 10.44 21.41 5.17
CA GLU A 206 9.21 21.93 4.60
C GLU A 206 8.69 21.11 3.38
N ILE A 207 9.54 20.30 2.75
CA ILE A 207 9.11 19.45 1.62
C ILE A 207 8.16 18.33 2.05
N PHE A 208 8.20 17.97 3.35
CA PHE A 208 7.29 16.98 3.92
C PHE A 208 5.99 17.65 4.37
N PRO A 209 4.81 17.07 4.05
CA PRO A 209 3.52 17.66 4.38
C PRO A 209 3.23 17.64 5.88
N GLU A 210 2.25 18.44 6.30
CA GLU A 210 1.64 18.34 7.64
C GLU A 210 1.08 16.94 7.86
N VAL A 211 1.28 16.39 9.06
CA VAL A 211 0.74 15.07 9.44
C VAL A 211 -0.46 15.28 10.37
N VAL A 212 -1.60 14.71 9.98
CA VAL A 212 -2.85 14.77 10.74
C VAL A 212 -3.35 13.36 11.06
N PRO A 213 -4.15 13.16 12.11
CA PRO A 213 -4.74 11.83 12.39
C PRO A 213 -5.48 11.26 11.18
N SER A 214 -5.37 9.96 10.92
CA SER A 214 -6.01 9.27 9.78
C SER A 214 -7.54 9.45 9.76
N THR A 215 -8.16 9.62 10.94
CA THR A 215 -9.60 9.85 11.11
C THR A 215 -10.02 11.32 11.07
N GLN A 216 -9.07 12.24 10.95
CA GLN A 216 -9.37 13.67 10.93
C GLN A 216 -10.12 14.06 9.67
N VAL A 217 -11.20 14.81 9.82
CA VAL A 217 -11.85 15.50 8.71
C VAL A 217 -10.92 16.62 8.24
N ILE A 218 -10.47 16.54 7.01
CA ILE A 218 -9.53 17.49 6.40
C ILE A 218 -10.22 18.57 5.57
N GLY A 219 -11.51 18.46 5.36
CA GLY A 219 -12.34 19.41 4.64
C GLY A 219 -13.62 18.75 4.12
N THR A 220 -14.33 19.50 3.30
CA THR A 220 -15.44 19.00 2.48
C THR A 220 -15.01 18.96 1.01
N ILE A 221 -15.67 18.13 0.22
CA ILE A 221 -15.43 18.09 -1.22
C ILE A 221 -15.77 19.46 -1.82
N LYS A 222 -14.88 20.00 -2.66
CA LYS A 222 -15.12 21.24 -3.40
C LYS A 222 -16.37 21.10 -4.28
N PRO A 223 -17.22 22.14 -4.41
CA PRO A 223 -18.51 22.06 -5.13
C PRO A 223 -18.37 21.54 -6.57
N GLU A 224 -17.38 22.03 -7.31
CA GLU A 224 -17.10 21.60 -8.69
C GLU A 224 -16.67 20.14 -8.78
N ILE A 225 -15.97 19.65 -7.77
CA ILE A 225 -15.54 18.24 -7.67
C ILE A 225 -16.72 17.35 -7.27
N ALA A 226 -17.55 17.79 -6.31
CA ALA A 226 -18.77 17.09 -5.94
C ALA A 226 -19.70 16.89 -7.14
N GLN A 227 -19.90 17.93 -7.95
CA GLN A 227 -20.66 17.85 -9.19
C GLN A 227 -20.06 16.82 -10.16
N LYS A 228 -18.74 16.84 -10.34
CA LYS A 228 -18.03 15.88 -11.22
C LYS A 228 -18.18 14.43 -10.75
N LEU A 229 -18.16 14.20 -9.45
CA LEU A 229 -18.34 12.86 -8.86
C LEU A 229 -19.81 12.41 -8.81
N GLY A 230 -20.77 13.30 -9.02
CA GLY A 230 -22.21 13.04 -8.84
C GLY A 230 -22.61 12.97 -7.37
N LEU A 231 -21.92 13.70 -6.49
CA LEU A 231 -22.12 13.73 -5.03
C LEU A 231 -22.75 15.07 -4.58
N GLY A 232 -23.28 15.09 -3.36
CA GLY A 232 -23.72 16.31 -2.69
C GLY A 232 -22.57 17.23 -2.29
N SER A 233 -22.84 18.50 -2.00
CA SER A 233 -21.80 19.51 -1.71
C SER A 233 -21.22 19.44 -0.30
N ASN A 234 -21.84 18.68 0.64
CA ASN A 234 -21.47 18.67 2.05
C ASN A 234 -20.80 17.33 2.49
N VAL A 235 -20.14 16.64 1.57
CA VAL A 235 -19.46 15.38 1.87
C VAL A 235 -18.15 15.65 2.59
N ALA A 236 -18.04 15.20 3.84
CA ALA A 236 -16.80 15.31 4.61
C ALA A 236 -15.73 14.37 4.06
N VAL A 237 -14.49 14.84 3.98
CA VAL A 237 -13.33 14.04 3.57
C VAL A 237 -12.45 13.80 4.78
N VAL A 238 -12.14 12.53 5.07
CA VAL A 238 -11.15 12.17 6.11
C VAL A 238 -9.77 11.93 5.50
N ALA A 239 -8.70 12.11 6.28
CA ALA A 239 -7.32 11.94 5.82
C ALA A 239 -7.06 10.53 5.24
N GLY A 240 -7.72 9.51 5.79
CA GLY A 240 -7.54 8.13 5.35
C GLY A 240 -6.17 7.58 5.73
N GLY A 241 -5.75 6.48 5.10
CA GLY A 241 -4.48 5.84 5.44
C GLY A 241 -3.90 5.01 4.30
N VAL A 242 -2.70 4.45 4.51
CA VAL A 242 -2.12 3.51 3.55
C VAL A 242 -2.86 2.16 3.58
N ASP A 243 -2.84 1.48 2.45
CA ASP A 243 -3.57 0.24 2.20
C ASP A 243 -3.32 -0.83 3.28
N ASN A 244 -2.06 -1.06 3.66
CA ASN A 244 -1.72 -2.06 4.65
C ASN A 244 -2.30 -1.76 6.06
N SER A 245 -2.29 -0.51 6.51
CA SER A 245 -2.87 -0.10 7.80
C SER A 245 -4.39 -0.08 7.76
N CYS A 246 -4.98 0.32 6.64
CA CYS A 246 -6.43 0.22 6.40
C CYS A 246 -6.90 -1.25 6.33
N MET A 247 -6.10 -2.13 5.72
CA MET A 247 -6.36 -3.57 5.66
C MET A 247 -6.34 -4.20 7.05
N ALA A 248 -5.36 -3.81 7.90
CA ALA A 248 -5.31 -4.23 9.29
C ALA A 248 -6.59 -3.84 10.05
N LEU A 249 -7.06 -2.60 9.88
CA LEU A 249 -8.31 -2.14 10.46
C LEU A 249 -9.51 -2.95 9.94
N GLY A 250 -9.62 -3.14 8.62
CA GLY A 250 -10.69 -3.92 7.98
C GLY A 250 -10.72 -5.38 8.42
N ALA A 251 -9.56 -5.98 8.68
CA ALA A 251 -9.41 -7.32 9.24
C ALA A 251 -9.65 -7.37 10.76
N LYS A 252 -10.04 -6.24 11.39
CA LYS A 252 -10.19 -6.09 12.86
C LYS A 252 -8.89 -6.36 13.64
N ALA A 253 -7.74 -6.27 12.97
CA ALA A 253 -6.43 -6.39 13.59
C ALA A 253 -5.93 -4.99 14.01
N TYR A 254 -6.57 -4.40 15.00
CA TYR A 254 -6.28 -3.06 15.54
C TYR A 254 -6.03 -3.06 17.06
N LYS A 255 -5.85 -4.24 17.65
CA LYS A 255 -5.49 -4.40 19.07
C LYS A 255 -4.15 -5.12 19.16
N ASN A 256 -3.41 -4.82 20.24
CA ASN A 256 -2.12 -5.45 20.51
C ASN A 256 -2.17 -6.98 20.40
N GLY A 257 -1.23 -7.56 19.66
CA GLY A 257 -1.12 -9.00 19.38
C GLY A 257 -2.10 -9.56 18.34
N ARG A 258 -2.95 -8.73 17.74
CA ARG A 258 -3.84 -9.20 16.66
C ARG A 258 -3.06 -9.33 15.36
N VAL A 259 -3.28 -10.45 14.68
CA VAL A 259 -2.63 -10.81 13.42
C VAL A 259 -3.66 -10.84 12.30
N TYR A 260 -3.27 -10.38 11.12
CA TYR A 260 -3.99 -10.69 9.90
C TYR A 260 -3.04 -11.23 8.83
N ASN A 261 -3.58 -12.02 7.93
CA ASN A 261 -2.87 -12.51 6.74
C ASN A 261 -3.57 -11.99 5.49
N SER A 262 -2.81 -11.35 4.62
CA SER A 262 -3.24 -11.01 3.27
C SER A 262 -2.66 -12.03 2.31
N LEU A 263 -3.51 -12.86 1.72
CA LEU A 263 -3.13 -13.90 0.78
C LEU A 263 -3.62 -13.53 -0.62
N GLY A 264 -2.77 -12.89 -1.36
CA GLY A 264 -2.96 -12.54 -2.77
C GLY A 264 -1.88 -13.21 -3.63
N SER A 265 -1.44 -12.54 -4.69
CA SER A 265 -0.28 -13.00 -5.50
C SER A 265 0.99 -13.16 -4.65
N SER A 266 1.24 -12.21 -3.75
CA SER A 266 2.14 -12.35 -2.61
C SER A 266 1.35 -12.73 -1.36
N SER A 267 2.04 -13.12 -0.30
CA SER A 267 1.44 -13.27 1.02
C SER A 267 2.17 -12.38 2.01
N TRP A 268 1.43 -11.76 2.91
CA TRP A 268 2.04 -11.02 3.98
C TRP A 268 1.26 -11.23 5.28
N ILE A 269 2.00 -11.37 6.35
CA ILE A 269 1.46 -11.53 7.70
C ILE A 269 1.83 -10.28 8.48
N ALA A 270 0.84 -9.62 9.06
CA ALA A 270 1.03 -8.42 9.86
C ALA A 270 0.47 -8.61 11.26
N VAL A 271 1.19 -8.05 12.22
CA VAL A 271 0.83 -8.02 13.64
C VAL A 271 0.61 -6.57 14.05
N SER A 272 -0.51 -6.28 14.68
CA SER A 272 -0.75 -4.99 15.32
C SER A 272 -0.23 -5.01 16.76
N SER A 273 0.46 -3.95 17.16
CA SER A 273 1.10 -3.85 18.48
C SER A 273 1.14 -2.41 18.99
N ASP A 274 1.22 -2.25 20.33
CA ASP A 274 1.37 -0.95 20.98
C ASP A 274 2.79 -0.40 20.88
N GLU A 275 3.77 -1.29 20.61
CA GLU A 275 5.17 -0.96 20.37
C GLU A 275 5.61 -1.45 18.99
N PRO A 276 6.50 -0.74 18.30
CA PRO A 276 7.00 -1.18 16.99
C PRO A 276 7.85 -2.46 17.16
N LEU A 277 7.50 -3.52 16.44
CA LEU A 277 8.25 -4.78 16.46
C LEU A 277 9.48 -4.68 15.57
N LEU A 278 10.55 -4.14 16.11
CA LEU A 278 11.82 -3.95 15.42
C LEU A 278 12.76 -5.13 15.71
N GLU A 279 13.26 -5.74 14.64
CA GLU A 279 14.26 -6.81 14.71
C GLU A 279 15.26 -6.63 13.56
N SER A 280 16.52 -6.37 13.89
CA SER A 280 17.54 -5.95 12.92
C SER A 280 17.98 -7.04 11.94
N LYS A 281 17.79 -8.33 12.26
CA LYS A 281 18.15 -9.44 11.35
C LYS A 281 17.07 -9.70 10.32
N VAL A 282 15.80 -9.71 10.76
CA VAL A 282 14.64 -10.05 9.92
C VAL A 282 14.04 -8.80 9.27
N ARG A 283 14.19 -7.65 9.92
CA ARG A 283 13.71 -6.33 9.46
C ARG A 283 12.25 -6.34 8.99
N PRO A 284 11.29 -6.61 9.89
CA PRO A 284 9.88 -6.41 9.55
C PRO A 284 9.63 -4.99 9.04
N TYR A 285 8.63 -4.84 8.16
CA TYR A 285 8.13 -3.51 7.81
C TYR A 285 7.23 -3.03 8.93
N VAL A 286 7.53 -1.90 9.52
CA VAL A 286 6.74 -1.34 10.59
C VAL A 286 6.14 -0.02 10.13
N PHE A 287 4.82 0.04 10.12
CA PHE A 287 4.06 1.25 9.82
C PHE A 287 3.29 1.71 11.04
N ALA A 288 3.12 3.02 11.18
CA ALA A 288 2.10 3.54 12.07
C ALA A 288 0.72 3.06 11.58
N HIS A 289 -0.10 2.59 12.52
CA HIS A 289 -1.46 2.18 12.19
C HIS A 289 -2.37 3.41 12.02
N VAL A 290 -3.47 3.27 11.27
CA VAL A 290 -4.52 4.32 11.19
C VAL A 290 -5.24 4.55 12.54
N VAL A 291 -5.12 3.60 13.45
CA VAL A 291 -5.54 3.76 14.86
C VAL A 291 -4.38 4.36 15.65
N PRO A 292 -4.55 5.53 16.29
CA PRO A 292 -3.48 6.19 17.02
C PRO A 292 -2.85 5.31 18.11
N GLY A 293 -1.52 5.38 18.22
CA GLY A 293 -0.75 4.63 19.23
C GLY A 293 -0.52 3.16 18.88
N GLN A 294 -0.95 2.70 17.72
CA GLN A 294 -0.74 1.33 17.24
C GLN A 294 0.24 1.31 16.07
N PHE A 295 0.90 0.17 15.92
CA PHE A 295 1.80 -0.15 14.79
C PHE A 295 1.31 -1.40 14.07
N ALA A 296 1.57 -1.49 12.78
CA ALA A 296 1.40 -2.68 11.99
C ALA A 296 2.78 -3.16 11.52
N SER A 297 3.25 -4.27 12.08
CA SER A 297 4.54 -4.88 11.74
C SER A 297 4.33 -6.09 10.86
N ALA A 298 4.92 -6.11 9.67
CA ALA A 298 4.64 -7.11 8.65
C ALA A 298 5.88 -7.79 8.10
N LEU A 299 5.71 -9.06 7.73
CA LEU A 299 6.64 -9.85 6.91
C LEU A 299 5.92 -10.27 5.64
N CYS A 300 6.64 -10.28 4.53
CA CYS A 300 6.09 -10.58 3.21
C CYS A 300 6.79 -11.80 2.59
N VAL A 301 6.01 -12.60 1.87
CA VAL A 301 6.48 -13.64 0.94
C VAL A 301 6.06 -13.25 -0.47
N THR A 302 7.01 -13.13 -1.39
CA THR A 302 6.80 -12.57 -2.73
C THR A 302 5.93 -13.43 -3.64
N ALA A 303 5.80 -14.72 -3.38
CA ALA A 303 5.07 -15.67 -4.20
C ALA A 303 4.08 -16.51 -3.38
N GLY A 304 3.07 -15.91 -2.77
CA GLY A 304 1.99 -16.62 -2.07
C GLY A 304 1.06 -17.33 -3.05
N GLY A 305 -0.02 -16.69 -3.45
CA GLY A 305 -0.97 -17.23 -4.44
C GLY A 305 -0.34 -17.47 -5.82
N THR A 306 0.71 -16.73 -6.18
CA THR A 306 1.47 -17.01 -7.40
C THR A 306 2.14 -18.37 -7.34
N ALA A 307 2.68 -18.79 -6.19
CA ALA A 307 3.25 -20.13 -6.03
C ALA A 307 2.18 -21.22 -6.11
N PHE A 308 0.99 -20.98 -5.56
CA PHE A 308 -0.15 -21.90 -5.64
C PHE A 308 -0.67 -22.03 -7.10
N ARG A 309 -0.72 -20.90 -7.82
CA ARG A 309 -1.04 -20.91 -9.26
C ARG A 309 0.01 -21.68 -10.06
N TRP A 310 1.30 -21.47 -9.77
CA TRP A 310 2.38 -22.20 -10.41
C TRP A 310 2.24 -23.72 -10.18
N PHE A 311 1.95 -24.13 -8.93
CA PHE A 311 1.68 -25.53 -8.62
C PHE A 311 0.53 -26.07 -9.48
N ARG A 312 -0.61 -25.38 -9.54
CA ARG A 312 -1.74 -25.74 -10.39
C ARG A 312 -1.33 -25.95 -11.85
N ASP A 313 -0.59 -25.00 -12.41
CA ASP A 313 -0.25 -24.97 -13.84
C ASP A 313 0.85 -25.97 -14.23
N GLN A 314 1.74 -26.31 -13.29
CA GLN A 314 2.91 -27.15 -13.61
C GLN A 314 2.81 -28.57 -13.04
N LEU A 315 2.27 -28.73 -11.83
CA LEU A 315 2.25 -30.01 -11.12
C LEU A 315 0.85 -30.57 -10.93
N GLY A 316 -0.17 -29.74 -10.89
CA GLY A 316 -1.57 -30.09 -10.60
C GLY A 316 -2.49 -30.06 -11.83
N ARG A 317 -1.99 -30.39 -13.03
CA ARG A 317 -2.76 -30.32 -14.30
C ARG A 317 -4.00 -31.21 -14.28
N GLU A 318 -3.97 -32.30 -13.56
CA GLU A 318 -5.13 -33.20 -13.37
C GLU A 318 -6.33 -32.48 -12.77
N PHE A 319 -6.10 -31.53 -11.84
CA PHE A 319 -7.19 -30.73 -11.26
C PHE A 319 -7.80 -29.78 -12.30
N LEU A 320 -7.02 -29.25 -13.25
CA LEU A 320 -7.54 -28.42 -14.35
C LEU A 320 -8.45 -29.22 -15.26
N ASP A 321 -8.04 -30.44 -15.63
CA ASP A 321 -8.78 -31.31 -16.53
C ASP A 321 -10.07 -31.79 -15.86
N GLU A 322 -10.01 -32.16 -14.56
CA GLU A 322 -11.16 -32.57 -13.77
C GLU A 322 -12.15 -31.43 -13.56
N ALA A 323 -11.66 -30.24 -13.23
CA ALA A 323 -12.48 -29.03 -13.03
C ALA A 323 -13.26 -28.69 -14.31
N LYS A 324 -12.58 -28.73 -15.46
CA LYS A 324 -13.18 -28.51 -16.78
C LYS A 324 -14.27 -29.57 -17.08
N ALA A 325 -14.01 -30.83 -16.77
CA ALA A 325 -14.96 -31.92 -17.01
C ALA A 325 -16.21 -31.82 -16.11
N LYS A 326 -16.03 -31.34 -14.87
CA LYS A 326 -17.12 -31.23 -13.87
C LYS A 326 -17.80 -29.84 -13.87
N GLY A 327 -17.25 -28.81 -14.52
CA GLY A 327 -17.75 -27.44 -14.50
C GLY A 327 -17.64 -26.78 -13.12
N VAL A 328 -16.56 -27.07 -12.37
CA VAL A 328 -16.28 -26.54 -11.03
C VAL A 328 -14.98 -25.75 -11.05
N ASP A 329 -14.68 -25.01 -9.96
CA ASP A 329 -13.42 -24.29 -9.80
C ASP A 329 -12.29 -25.28 -9.47
N GLU A 330 -11.16 -25.17 -10.14
CA GLU A 330 -9.99 -26.03 -9.93
C GLU A 330 -9.37 -25.86 -8.54
N TYR A 331 -9.45 -24.66 -7.96
CA TYR A 331 -8.95 -24.42 -6.61
C TYR A 331 -9.80 -25.08 -5.52
N ASP A 332 -11.12 -25.28 -5.78
CA ASP A 332 -11.98 -26.05 -4.88
C ASP A 332 -11.53 -27.53 -4.83
N LEU A 333 -11.19 -28.11 -5.98
CA LEU A 333 -10.65 -29.48 -6.05
C LEU A 333 -9.30 -29.59 -5.33
N MET A 334 -8.38 -28.67 -5.62
CA MET A 334 -7.05 -28.64 -5.00
C MET A 334 -7.12 -28.47 -3.49
N THR A 335 -7.98 -27.59 -2.98
CA THR A 335 -8.14 -27.36 -1.55
C THR A 335 -8.85 -28.51 -0.85
N ALA A 336 -9.79 -29.18 -1.52
CA ALA A 336 -10.42 -30.40 -1.02
C ALA A 336 -9.41 -31.56 -0.88
N GLU A 337 -8.47 -31.70 -1.83
CA GLU A 337 -7.38 -32.67 -1.73
C GLU A 337 -6.40 -32.29 -0.59
N ALA A 338 -5.99 -31.03 -0.52
CA ALA A 338 -5.12 -30.55 0.55
C ALA A 338 -5.71 -30.76 1.96
N ALA A 339 -7.05 -30.69 2.09
CA ALA A 339 -7.74 -30.92 3.37
C ALA A 339 -7.62 -32.36 3.90
N LYS A 340 -7.23 -33.32 3.06
CA LYS A 340 -6.99 -34.71 3.46
C LYS A 340 -5.61 -34.88 4.14
N SER A 341 -4.70 -33.94 3.93
CA SER A 341 -3.37 -33.97 4.52
C SER A 341 -3.43 -33.69 6.04
N PRO A 342 -2.69 -34.42 6.86
CA PRO A 342 -2.64 -34.13 8.29
C PRO A 342 -1.97 -32.79 8.57
N ILE A 343 -2.30 -32.19 9.72
CA ILE A 343 -1.63 -30.96 10.19
C ILE A 343 -0.12 -31.20 10.24
N GLY A 344 0.66 -30.30 9.59
CA GLY A 344 2.12 -30.43 9.48
C GLY A 344 2.57 -31.28 8.29
N ALA A 345 1.63 -31.75 7.42
CA ALA A 345 1.90 -32.44 6.16
C ALA A 345 3.03 -33.49 6.26
N ASN A 346 3.03 -34.30 7.32
CA ASN A 346 4.06 -35.29 7.61
C ASN A 346 5.51 -34.72 7.58
N ARG A 347 5.70 -33.49 8.03
CA ARG A 347 6.97 -32.71 8.03
C ARG A 347 7.44 -32.25 6.65
N LEU A 348 6.61 -32.32 5.62
CA LEU A 348 6.88 -31.70 4.34
C LEU A 348 6.67 -30.20 4.42
N ILE A 349 7.69 -29.44 4.08
CA ILE A 349 7.63 -27.98 4.01
C ILE A 349 7.83 -27.54 2.57
N PHE A 350 6.92 -26.71 2.07
CA PHE A 350 7.10 -26.01 0.81
C PHE A 350 7.62 -24.59 1.07
N ASN A 351 8.79 -24.25 0.52
CA ASN A 351 9.29 -22.89 0.46
C ASN A 351 8.77 -22.22 -0.82
N PRO A 352 7.88 -21.21 -0.72
CA PRO A 352 7.23 -20.62 -1.90
C PRO A 352 8.07 -19.57 -2.62
N SER A 353 9.35 -19.40 -2.32
CA SER A 353 10.21 -18.34 -2.89
C SER A 353 10.53 -18.53 -4.37
N LEU A 354 9.52 -18.85 -5.19
CA LEU A 354 9.67 -19.04 -6.64
C LEU A 354 10.05 -17.74 -7.36
N GLY A 355 9.62 -16.59 -6.83
CA GLY A 355 9.93 -15.25 -7.33
C GLY A 355 11.19 -14.62 -6.72
N GLY A 356 11.99 -15.38 -5.96
CA GLY A 356 13.12 -14.85 -5.21
C GLY A 356 12.81 -14.59 -3.74
N GLY A 357 13.83 -14.30 -2.94
CA GLY A 357 13.71 -13.96 -1.52
C GLY A 357 13.48 -12.47 -1.31
N MET A 358 12.74 -12.13 -0.27
CA MET A 358 12.56 -10.79 0.29
C MET A 358 12.27 -10.91 1.77
N PRO A 359 12.49 -9.93 2.54
CA PRO A 359 13.70 -9.15 2.84
C PRO A 359 14.62 -9.85 3.84
N MET A 360 14.18 -10.99 4.38
CA MET A 360 14.96 -11.80 5.35
C MET A 360 16.25 -12.35 4.76
N ASN A 361 16.30 -12.49 3.44
CA ASN A 361 17.51 -12.80 2.69
C ASN A 361 17.76 -11.71 1.66
N LYS A 362 18.86 -11.00 1.78
CA LYS A 362 19.34 -10.01 0.81
C LYS A 362 19.67 -10.62 -0.58
N SER A 363 19.28 -11.87 -0.81
CA SER A 363 19.56 -12.60 -2.04
C SER A 363 18.32 -12.78 -2.89
N TYR A 364 18.28 -12.08 -4.01
CA TYR A 364 17.32 -12.33 -5.09
C TYR A 364 17.45 -13.72 -5.72
N ASN A 365 18.52 -14.45 -5.38
CA ASN A 365 18.79 -15.80 -5.90
C ASN A 365 18.13 -16.92 -5.11
N LEU A 366 17.43 -16.61 -4.02
CA LEU A 366 16.65 -17.61 -3.29
C LEU A 366 15.56 -18.18 -4.22
N ARG A 367 15.38 -19.50 -4.17
CA ARG A 367 14.36 -20.21 -4.95
C ARG A 367 13.49 -21.08 -4.07
N GLY A 368 12.27 -21.35 -4.56
CA GLY A 368 11.35 -22.27 -3.91
C GLY A 368 11.79 -23.72 -4.00
N GLY A 369 11.24 -24.54 -3.13
CA GLY A 369 11.52 -25.98 -3.10
C GLY A 369 10.76 -26.70 -1.99
N TYR A 370 10.72 -28.02 -2.08
CA TYR A 370 10.20 -28.90 -1.03
C TYR A 370 11.36 -29.38 -0.15
N VAL A 371 11.15 -29.33 1.16
CA VAL A 371 12.10 -29.82 2.17
C VAL A 371 11.40 -30.86 3.03
N GLY A 372 12.07 -32.00 3.28
CA GLY A 372 11.51 -33.09 4.08
C GLY A 372 10.71 -34.12 3.28
N LEU A 373 10.91 -34.20 1.96
CA LEU A 373 10.33 -35.27 1.14
C LEU A 373 10.78 -36.65 1.65
N ASP A 374 9.83 -37.55 1.79
CA ASP A 374 10.01 -38.93 2.19
C ASP A 374 9.13 -39.82 1.30
N LEU A 375 9.39 -41.12 1.28
CA LEU A 375 8.64 -42.11 0.49
C LEU A 375 7.16 -42.26 0.91
N ILE A 376 6.80 -41.72 2.07
CA ILE A 376 5.41 -41.70 2.56
C ILE A 376 4.56 -40.57 1.96
N HIS A 377 5.17 -39.59 1.28
CA HIS A 377 4.44 -38.48 0.66
C HIS A 377 3.90 -38.92 -0.70
N THR A 378 2.60 -38.68 -0.88
CA THR A 378 1.86 -38.99 -2.11
C THR A 378 1.26 -37.72 -2.69
#